data_fb4b2d21b6e4ac7f31a79b24f8f9c0a3
#
_entry.id   fb4b2d21b6e4ac7f31a79b24f8f9c0a3
#
_cell.length_a   1.000
_cell.length_b   1.000
_cell.length_c   1.000
_cell.angle_alpha   90.00
_cell.angle_beta   90.00
_cell.angle_gamma   90.00
#
_symmetry.space_group_name_H-M   'P 1'
#
loop_
_entity.id
_entity.type
_entity.pdbx_description
1 polymer ?
#
loop_
_entity_poly.entity_id
_entity_poly.type
_entity_poly.pdbx_seq_one_letter_code
_entity_poly.pdbx_strand_id
1 'polypeptide(L)'
;MANKTIHTLITKFFGNDLPDAIQMSFRTWFVGGTHQQEKEEAMRELWEQVPAEADGRTVQELYRLHHRMEAVARPVARRSMYQQVLRVAAILLLPLIGAASAWFVMQGEPKVIEPEWTECFVPNGERKQITLSDGSVVWLNSGSLLVYAAKFEGSKRAIYLNGEASFNVAKDPEKPFIVKTSHMDVEALGTVFNVEAYSDSELTVATLEEGKVRVSTDLTADKPIILHPDEQVVYNSLLRT
;
A
#
# COMPACT_ATOMS: atom_id res chain seq x y z
N MET A 1 27.61 16.14 9.66
CA MET A 1 28.00 14.75 9.99
C MET A 1 26.81 13.79 10.01
N ALA A 2 25.62 14.16 10.45
CA ALA A 2 24.42 13.31 10.49
C ALA A 2 23.99 12.79 9.10
N ASN A 3 24.01 13.63 8.07
CA ASN A 3 23.55 13.28 6.71
C ASN A 3 24.34 12.09 6.11
N LYS A 4 25.65 12.04 6.33
CA LYS A 4 26.52 10.97 5.82
C LYS A 4 26.25 9.61 6.47
N THR A 5 25.79 9.62 7.73
CA THR A 5 25.47 8.40 8.48
C THR A 5 24.13 7.81 8.04
N ILE A 6 23.11 8.66 7.80
CA ILE A 6 21.78 8.25 7.31
C ILE A 6 21.89 7.65 5.91
N HIS A 7 22.62 8.32 5.01
CA HIS A 7 22.88 7.81 3.66
C HIS A 7 23.57 6.43 3.69
N THR A 8 24.59 6.26 4.52
CA THR A 8 25.31 4.98 4.65
C THR A 8 24.41 3.87 5.20
N LEU A 9 23.52 4.17 6.16
CA LEU A 9 22.58 3.21 6.72
C LEU A 9 21.56 2.76 5.67
N ILE A 10 21.02 3.69 4.91
CA ILE A 10 20.03 3.40 3.85
C ILE A 10 20.68 2.56 2.75
N THR A 11 21.89 2.94 2.30
CA THR A 11 22.63 2.18 1.27
C THR A 11 22.93 0.75 1.73
N LYS A 12 23.34 0.55 2.97
CA LYS A 12 23.61 -0.80 3.54
C LYS A 12 22.35 -1.63 3.69
N PHE A 13 21.20 -1.02 3.99
CA PHE A 13 19.93 -1.73 4.08
C PHE A 13 19.49 -2.25 2.72
N PHE A 14 19.51 -1.41 1.69
CA PHE A 14 19.14 -1.81 0.33
C PHE A 14 20.19 -2.72 -0.33
N GLY A 15 21.47 -2.63 0.08
CA GLY A 15 22.53 -3.57 -0.31
C GLY A 15 22.49 -4.91 0.41
N ASN A 16 21.54 -5.12 1.35
CA ASN A 16 21.42 -6.31 2.20
C ASN A 16 22.66 -6.57 3.10
N ASP A 17 23.40 -5.52 3.44
CA ASP A 17 24.64 -5.57 4.22
C ASP A 17 24.40 -5.31 5.73
N LEU A 18 23.15 -5.22 6.17
CA LEU A 18 22.81 -5.02 7.58
C LEU A 18 22.54 -6.34 8.28
N PRO A 19 23.09 -6.56 9.50
CA PRO A 19 22.80 -7.73 10.31
C PRO A 19 21.29 -7.84 10.63
N ASP A 20 20.74 -9.07 10.62
CA ASP A 20 19.31 -9.35 10.83
C ASP A 20 18.77 -8.74 12.14
N ALA A 21 19.58 -8.71 13.19
CA ALA A 21 19.24 -8.11 14.47
C ALA A 21 18.92 -6.60 14.39
N ILE A 22 19.46 -5.90 13.39
CA ILE A 22 19.32 -4.44 13.23
C ILE A 22 18.24 -4.11 12.17
N GLN A 23 17.94 -5.01 11.24
CA GLN A 23 17.00 -4.76 10.15
C GLN A 23 15.60 -4.38 10.67
N MET A 24 15.11 -5.02 11.73
CA MET A 24 13.80 -4.76 12.30
C MET A 24 13.72 -3.36 12.93
N SER A 25 14.75 -2.99 13.68
CA SER A 25 14.86 -1.64 14.28
C SER A 25 15.00 -0.56 13.20
N PHE A 26 15.73 -0.86 12.11
CA PHE A 26 15.87 0.04 10.98
C PHE A 26 14.53 0.27 10.27
N ARG A 27 13.73 -0.78 10.02
CA ARG A 27 12.40 -0.65 9.39
C ARG A 27 11.48 0.26 10.20
N THR A 28 11.44 0.08 11.53
CA THR A 28 10.63 0.91 12.42
C THR A 28 11.10 2.37 12.40
N TRP A 29 12.42 2.62 12.43
CA TRP A 29 13.00 3.95 12.32
C TRP A 29 12.75 4.57 10.94
N PHE A 30 12.84 3.77 9.85
CA PHE A 30 12.67 4.24 8.48
C PHE A 30 11.25 4.74 8.22
N VAL A 31 10.24 4.06 8.75
CA VAL A 31 8.82 4.46 8.65
C VAL A 31 8.49 5.61 9.61
N GLY A 32 9.25 5.80 10.69
CA GLY A 32 9.06 6.89 11.65
C GLY A 32 9.33 8.27 11.03
N GLY A 33 8.60 9.30 11.48
CA GLY A 33 8.64 10.67 10.93
C GLY A 33 9.91 11.47 11.22
N THR A 34 10.91 10.91 11.94
CA THR A 34 12.19 11.58 12.21
C THR A 34 13.11 11.56 11.00
N HIS A 35 13.78 12.67 10.69
CA HIS A 35 14.77 12.81 9.58
C HIS A 35 14.20 12.53 8.18
N GLN A 36 12.96 12.94 7.93
CA GLN A 36 12.26 12.60 6.68
C GLN A 36 12.93 13.21 5.44
N GLN A 37 13.36 14.46 5.51
CA GLN A 37 14.06 15.11 4.40
C GLN A 37 15.37 14.40 4.02
N GLU A 38 16.18 14.04 5.03
CA GLU A 38 17.45 13.35 4.79
C GLU A 38 17.26 11.94 4.24
N LYS A 39 16.16 11.25 4.65
CA LYS A 39 15.80 9.96 4.10
C LYS A 39 15.37 10.06 2.63
N GLU A 40 14.55 11.05 2.29
CA GLU A 40 14.11 11.30 0.91
C GLU A 40 15.28 11.66 -0.02
N GLU A 41 16.22 12.48 0.45
CA GLU A 41 17.40 12.85 -0.29
C GLU A 41 18.31 11.65 -0.56
N ALA A 42 18.57 10.83 0.47
CA ALA A 42 19.35 9.60 0.33
C ALA A 42 18.68 8.57 -0.59
N MET A 43 17.35 8.46 -0.56
CA MET A 43 16.59 7.59 -1.47
C MET A 43 16.66 8.08 -2.91
N ARG A 44 16.61 9.38 -3.13
CA ARG A 44 16.74 9.98 -4.46
C ARG A 44 18.13 9.71 -5.06
N GLU A 45 19.20 9.92 -4.28
CA GLU A 45 20.56 9.62 -4.72
C GLU A 45 20.76 8.14 -5.08
N LEU A 46 20.19 7.22 -4.28
CA LEU A 46 20.21 5.79 -4.58
C LEU A 46 19.45 5.45 -5.87
N TRP A 47 18.29 6.09 -6.08
CA TRP A 47 17.50 5.90 -7.29
C TRP A 47 18.22 6.36 -8.56
N GLU A 48 18.94 7.49 -8.49
CA GLU A 48 19.73 8.01 -9.60
C GLU A 48 20.96 7.14 -9.94
N GLN A 49 21.44 6.35 -8.96
CA GLN A 49 22.56 5.42 -9.14
C GLN A 49 22.17 4.06 -9.73
N VAL A 50 20.85 3.75 -9.78
CA VAL A 50 20.40 2.52 -10.42
C VAL A 50 20.55 2.65 -11.94
N PRO A 51 21.48 1.91 -12.58
CA PRO A 51 21.66 1.99 -14.02
C PRO A 51 20.38 1.49 -14.69
N ALA A 52 19.74 2.34 -15.47
CA ALA A 52 18.63 1.96 -16.33
C ALA A 52 19.16 1.20 -17.55
N GLU A 53 19.74 0.03 -17.34
CA GLU A 53 20.10 -0.87 -18.42
C GLU A 53 18.82 -1.53 -18.93
N ALA A 54 18.49 -1.22 -20.18
CA ALA A 54 17.43 -1.92 -20.88
C ALA A 54 17.82 -3.40 -20.99
N ASP A 55 17.06 -4.29 -20.35
CA ASP A 55 17.22 -5.73 -20.48
C ASP A 55 17.20 -6.12 -21.96
N GLY A 56 18.05 -7.08 -22.37
CA GLY A 56 18.15 -7.57 -23.74
C GLY A 56 16.80 -7.99 -24.35
N ARG A 57 15.82 -8.37 -23.53
CA ARG A 57 14.43 -8.61 -23.93
C ARG A 57 13.72 -7.33 -24.39
N THR A 58 13.89 -6.24 -23.66
CA THR A 58 13.30 -4.93 -23.97
C THR A 58 13.82 -4.41 -25.32
N VAL A 59 15.10 -4.56 -25.58
CA VAL A 59 15.73 -4.19 -26.87
C VAL A 59 15.19 -5.06 -28.00
N GLN A 60 15.03 -6.36 -27.79
CA GLN A 60 14.51 -7.30 -28.79
C GLN A 60 13.04 -7.06 -29.13
N GLU A 61 12.20 -6.73 -28.14
CA GLU A 61 10.80 -6.39 -28.35
C GLU A 61 10.65 -5.03 -29.04
N LEU A 62 11.52 -4.08 -28.78
CA LEU A 62 11.56 -2.78 -29.47
C LEU A 62 11.94 -2.94 -30.94
N TYR A 63 12.89 -3.82 -31.24
CA TYR A 63 13.29 -4.19 -32.63
C TYR A 63 12.14 -4.88 -33.40
N ARG A 64 11.41 -5.79 -32.73
CA ARG A 64 10.23 -6.44 -33.29
C ARG A 64 9.09 -5.47 -33.59
N LEU A 65 8.88 -4.50 -32.70
CA LEU A 65 7.90 -3.42 -32.88
C LEU A 65 8.26 -2.52 -34.10
N HIS A 66 9.52 -2.14 -34.25
CA HIS A 66 10.00 -1.36 -35.38
C HIS A 66 9.77 -2.11 -36.72
N HIS A 67 10.14 -3.39 -36.79
CA HIS A 67 9.93 -4.22 -37.97
C HIS A 67 8.45 -4.42 -38.32
N ARG A 68 7.56 -4.50 -37.34
CA ARG A 68 6.10 -4.53 -37.59
C ARG A 68 5.57 -3.21 -38.10
N MET A 69 6.10 -2.09 -37.69
CA MET A 69 5.71 -0.77 -38.15
C MET A 69 6.16 -0.54 -39.60
N GLU A 70 7.33 -1.00 -40.01
CA GLU A 70 7.83 -0.93 -41.38
C GLU A 70 7.07 -1.84 -42.37
N ALA A 71 6.57 -2.99 -41.88
CA ALA A 71 5.81 -3.92 -42.74
C ALA A 71 4.41 -3.44 -43.10
N VAL A 72 3.88 -2.42 -42.43
CA VAL A 72 2.54 -1.84 -42.69
C VAL A 72 2.55 -0.75 -43.79
N ALA A 73 3.73 -0.31 -44.23
CA ALA A 73 3.86 0.74 -45.21
C ALA A 73 3.89 0.19 -46.68
N ARG A 74 2.82 -0.47 -47.14
CA ARG A 74 2.62 -0.73 -48.57
C ARG A 74 1.47 0.09 -49.12
N PRO A 75 1.65 0.84 -50.22
CA PRO A 75 0.60 1.65 -50.78
C PRO A 75 -0.38 0.78 -51.59
N VAL A 76 -1.63 0.80 -51.23
CA VAL A 76 -2.69 0.19 -52.05
C VAL A 76 -3.52 1.30 -52.72
N ALA A 77 -3.40 1.33 -54.01
CA ALA A 77 -4.22 2.17 -54.87
C ALA A 77 -5.64 1.55 -55.08
N ARG A 78 -6.61 2.31 -54.90
CA ARG A 78 -7.91 2.49 -55.58
C ARG A 78 -8.93 3.09 -54.64
N ARG A 79 -9.16 4.37 -54.83
CA ARG A 79 -10.15 5.13 -54.06
C ARG A 79 -11.57 4.74 -54.53
N SER A 80 -12.23 3.90 -53.75
CA SER A 80 -13.67 3.71 -53.80
C SER A 80 -14.38 4.91 -53.16
N MET A 81 -15.56 5.29 -53.69
CA MET A 81 -16.45 6.32 -53.09
C MET A 81 -16.69 6.09 -51.61
N TYR A 82 -16.69 4.84 -51.16
CA TYR A 82 -16.77 4.42 -49.78
C TYR A 82 -15.59 4.96 -48.91
N GLN A 83 -14.39 5.07 -49.49
CA GLN A 83 -13.23 5.63 -48.79
C GLN A 83 -13.30 7.15 -48.61
N GLN A 84 -14.02 7.85 -49.50
CA GLN A 84 -14.26 9.28 -49.32
C GLN A 84 -15.28 9.56 -48.23
N VAL A 85 -16.35 8.75 -48.15
CA VAL A 85 -17.33 8.82 -47.05
C VAL A 85 -16.68 8.49 -45.70
N LEU A 86 -15.83 7.46 -45.63
CA LEU A 86 -15.08 7.12 -44.46
C LEU A 86 -14.10 8.24 -43.99
N ARG A 87 -13.50 8.97 -44.94
CA ARG A 87 -12.63 10.10 -44.60
C ARG A 87 -13.40 11.27 -44.01
N VAL A 88 -14.55 11.60 -44.59
CA VAL A 88 -15.41 12.67 -44.06
C VAL A 88 -15.97 12.27 -42.69
N ALA A 89 -16.39 11.01 -42.55
CA ALA A 89 -16.84 10.48 -41.29
C ALA A 89 -15.69 10.48 -40.20
N ALA A 90 -14.47 10.13 -40.61
CA ALA A 90 -13.33 10.17 -39.72
C ALA A 90 -12.95 11.61 -39.27
N ILE A 91 -13.04 12.59 -40.20
CA ILE A 91 -12.77 14.00 -39.88
C ILE A 91 -13.81 14.55 -38.89
N LEU A 92 -15.04 14.04 -38.92
CA LEU A 92 -16.10 14.46 -37.99
C LEU A 92 -16.09 13.65 -36.68
N LEU A 93 -15.76 12.35 -36.74
CA LEU A 93 -15.78 11.47 -35.60
C LEU A 93 -14.50 11.60 -34.71
N LEU A 94 -13.34 11.83 -35.33
CA LEU A 94 -12.09 11.98 -34.56
C LEU A 94 -12.12 13.15 -33.56
N PRO A 95 -12.56 14.37 -33.94
CA PRO A 95 -12.69 15.45 -32.95
C PRO A 95 -13.78 15.18 -31.92
N LEU A 96 -14.88 14.48 -32.27
CA LEU A 96 -15.92 14.08 -31.32
C LEU A 96 -15.40 13.03 -30.32
N ILE A 97 -14.68 12.04 -30.82
CA ILE A 97 -14.02 11.02 -29.94
C ILE A 97 -12.93 11.70 -29.11
N GLY A 98 -12.15 12.60 -29.70
CA GLY A 98 -11.16 13.41 -28.98
C GLY A 98 -11.78 14.30 -27.90
N ALA A 99 -12.89 14.95 -28.19
CA ALA A 99 -13.64 15.75 -27.24
C ALA A 99 -14.29 14.89 -26.17
N ALA A 100 -14.84 13.73 -26.50
CA ALA A 100 -15.42 12.78 -25.57
C ALA A 100 -14.36 12.13 -24.69
N SER A 101 -13.19 11.78 -25.23
CA SER A 101 -12.07 11.25 -24.44
C SER A 101 -11.45 12.32 -23.55
N ALA A 102 -11.29 13.55 -24.04
CA ALA A 102 -10.84 14.68 -23.24
C ALA A 102 -11.85 15.00 -22.11
N TRP A 103 -13.16 14.96 -22.44
CA TRP A 103 -14.22 15.10 -21.44
C TRP A 103 -14.16 14.00 -20.40
N PHE A 104 -13.94 12.73 -20.79
CA PHE A 104 -13.83 11.59 -19.89
C PHE A 104 -12.57 11.68 -19.02
N VAL A 105 -11.45 12.13 -19.57
CA VAL A 105 -10.20 12.39 -18.85
C VAL A 105 -10.34 13.62 -17.95
N MET A 106 -11.04 14.68 -18.38
CA MET A 106 -11.33 15.86 -17.56
C MET A 106 -12.41 15.62 -16.49
N GLN A 107 -13.23 14.58 -16.60
CA GLN A 107 -14.17 14.17 -15.52
C GLN A 107 -13.47 13.57 -14.31
N GLY A 108 -12.17 13.61 -14.33
CA GLY A 108 -11.40 13.49 -13.10
C GLY A 108 -10.74 12.14 -12.98
N GLU A 109 -9.46 12.17 -13.01
CA GLU A 109 -8.76 11.34 -12.04
C GLU A 109 -9.46 11.56 -10.69
N PRO A 110 -9.90 10.50 -10.01
CA PRO A 110 -10.36 10.64 -8.64
C PRO A 110 -9.22 11.42 -7.96
N LYS A 111 -9.53 12.62 -7.47
CA LYS A 111 -8.59 13.41 -6.69
C LYS A 111 -8.16 12.43 -5.61
N VAL A 112 -6.98 11.86 -5.74
CA VAL A 112 -6.35 11.09 -4.68
C VAL A 112 -6.09 12.14 -3.62
N ILE A 113 -7.09 12.36 -2.78
CA ILE A 113 -6.94 13.14 -1.57
C ILE A 113 -6.02 12.25 -0.75
N GLU A 114 -4.76 12.59 -0.71
CA GLU A 114 -3.83 11.90 0.18
C GLU A 114 -4.41 12.03 1.59
N PRO A 115 -4.73 10.92 2.24
CA PRO A 115 -5.31 10.97 3.56
C PRO A 115 -4.32 11.66 4.49
N GLU A 116 -4.79 12.63 5.25
CA GLU A 116 -4.03 13.22 6.34
C GLU A 116 -3.81 12.12 7.39
N TRP A 117 -2.58 11.64 7.48
CA TRP A 117 -2.20 10.59 8.40
C TRP A 117 -1.95 11.17 9.79
N THR A 118 -2.54 10.54 10.79
CA THR A 118 -2.36 10.85 12.20
C THR A 118 -1.60 9.71 12.86
N GLU A 119 -0.57 10.06 13.62
CA GLU A 119 0.21 9.12 14.42
C GLU A 119 -0.16 9.26 15.90
N CYS A 120 -0.41 8.15 16.57
CA CYS A 120 -0.67 8.10 17.99
C CYS A 120 0.30 7.11 18.63
N PHE A 121 1.32 7.61 19.30
CA PHE A 121 2.26 6.83 20.07
C PHE A 121 1.86 6.86 21.55
N VAL A 122 1.99 5.70 22.22
CA VAL A 122 1.75 5.54 23.66
C VAL A 122 3.09 5.16 24.33
N PRO A 123 3.60 5.99 25.26
CA PRO A 123 4.81 5.68 25.96
C PRO A 123 4.72 4.40 26.80
N ASN A 124 5.88 3.83 27.15
CA ASN A 124 5.95 2.66 28.02
C ASN A 124 5.32 2.96 29.39
N GLY A 125 4.48 2.05 29.85
CA GLY A 125 3.77 2.15 31.13
C GLY A 125 2.44 2.91 31.07
N GLU A 126 2.08 3.47 29.92
CA GLU A 126 0.83 4.19 29.73
C GLU A 126 -0.15 3.39 28.86
N ARG A 127 -1.42 3.78 28.91
CA ARG A 127 -2.48 3.32 28.01
C ARG A 127 -3.26 4.51 27.51
N LYS A 128 -3.76 4.44 26.29
CA LYS A 128 -4.52 5.54 25.68
C LYS A 128 -5.74 5.03 24.93
N GLN A 129 -6.86 5.69 25.19
CA GLN A 129 -8.07 5.47 24.41
C GLN A 129 -8.19 6.57 23.35
N ILE A 130 -8.54 6.19 22.13
CA ILE A 130 -8.87 7.11 21.05
C ILE A 130 -10.19 6.71 20.41
N THR A 131 -10.93 7.70 19.90
CA THR A 131 -12.11 7.48 19.07
C THR A 131 -11.79 7.93 17.65
N LEU A 132 -11.96 7.03 16.71
CA LEU A 132 -11.72 7.29 15.29
C LEU A 132 -12.92 8.03 14.65
N SER A 133 -12.71 8.55 13.43
CA SER A 133 -13.72 9.34 12.72
C SER A 133 -14.99 8.57 12.34
N ASP A 134 -14.92 7.25 12.30
CA ASP A 134 -16.06 6.33 12.05
C ASP A 134 -16.83 5.95 13.33
N GLY A 135 -16.40 6.45 14.50
CA GLY A 135 -16.96 6.11 15.80
C GLY A 135 -16.37 4.85 16.44
N SER A 136 -15.42 4.17 15.78
CA SER A 136 -14.68 3.05 16.37
C SER A 136 -13.83 3.54 17.54
N VAL A 137 -13.74 2.72 18.59
CA VAL A 137 -12.96 3.03 19.79
C VAL A 137 -11.77 2.08 19.85
N VAL A 138 -10.58 2.63 20.06
CA VAL A 138 -9.33 1.89 20.14
C VAL A 138 -8.65 2.17 21.48
N TRP A 139 -8.29 1.11 22.19
CA TRP A 139 -7.48 1.17 23.40
C TRP A 139 -6.07 0.69 23.08
N LEU A 140 -5.14 1.63 23.02
CA LEU A 140 -3.73 1.36 22.80
C LEU A 140 -3.03 1.00 24.10
N ASN A 141 -2.28 -0.09 24.07
CA ASN A 141 -1.44 -0.51 25.17
C ASN A 141 -0.07 0.18 25.14
N SER A 142 0.72 -0.04 26.18
CA SER A 142 2.06 0.52 26.39
C SER A 142 3.00 0.24 25.22
N GLY A 143 3.78 1.23 24.80
CA GLY A 143 4.75 1.11 23.70
C GLY A 143 4.16 0.97 22.31
N SER A 144 2.84 1.19 22.15
CA SER A 144 2.17 1.01 20.87
C SER A 144 2.15 2.27 20.03
N LEU A 145 2.25 2.09 18.72
CA LEU A 145 2.09 3.12 17.69
C LEU A 145 0.92 2.75 16.79
N LEU A 146 -0.05 3.65 16.68
CA LEU A 146 -1.14 3.57 15.71
C LEU A 146 -1.02 4.68 14.68
N VAL A 147 -1.09 4.33 13.41
CA VAL A 147 -1.15 5.28 12.29
C VAL A 147 -2.46 5.10 11.57
N TYR A 148 -3.23 6.17 11.45
CA TYR A 148 -4.57 6.14 10.86
C TYR A 148 -4.90 7.42 10.12
N ALA A 149 -5.80 7.35 9.16
CA ALA A 149 -6.28 8.52 8.44
C ALA A 149 -7.23 9.34 9.33
N ALA A 150 -7.05 10.67 9.38
CA ALA A 150 -7.94 11.58 10.10
C ALA A 150 -9.41 11.41 9.68
N LYS A 151 -9.64 11.06 8.40
CA LYS A 151 -10.93 10.65 7.86
C LYS A 151 -10.76 9.42 6.99
N PHE A 152 -11.61 8.43 7.15
CA PHE A 152 -11.63 7.29 6.28
C PHE A 152 -12.35 7.63 4.97
N GLU A 153 -11.58 7.92 3.93
CA GLU A 153 -12.07 8.12 2.58
C GLU A 153 -11.94 6.81 1.77
N GLY A 154 -12.71 6.68 0.68
CA GLY A 154 -12.69 5.46 -0.14
C GLY A 154 -13.48 4.28 0.45
N SER A 155 -13.21 3.05 -0.04
CA SER A 155 -13.99 1.84 0.22
C SER A 155 -13.57 1.04 1.45
N LYS A 156 -12.52 1.45 2.15
CA LYS A 156 -11.95 0.73 3.31
C LYS A 156 -11.55 1.70 4.41
N ARG A 157 -11.54 1.21 5.67
CA ARG A 157 -11.05 1.90 6.85
C ARG A 157 -9.73 1.24 7.28
N ALA A 158 -8.62 1.65 6.67
CA ALA A 158 -7.32 1.04 6.96
C ALA A 158 -6.55 1.84 8.01
N ILE A 159 -5.93 1.12 8.93
CA ILE A 159 -5.03 1.63 9.97
C ILE A 159 -3.79 0.74 10.07
N TYR A 160 -2.73 1.27 10.62
CA TYR A 160 -1.47 0.54 10.85
C TYR A 160 -1.17 0.49 12.33
N LEU A 161 -0.87 -0.71 12.83
CA LEU A 161 -0.53 -0.95 14.23
C LEU A 161 0.87 -1.56 14.35
N ASN A 162 1.67 -0.98 15.22
CA ASN A 162 2.86 -1.61 15.79
C ASN A 162 2.72 -1.55 17.32
N GLY A 163 2.57 -2.70 17.96
CA GLY A 163 2.26 -2.81 19.38
C GLY A 163 0.96 -3.56 19.63
N GLU A 164 0.29 -3.25 20.71
CA GLU A 164 -0.97 -3.91 21.11
C GLU A 164 -2.11 -2.91 21.22
N ALA A 165 -3.25 -3.31 20.65
CA ALA A 165 -4.48 -2.53 20.76
C ALA A 165 -5.72 -3.42 20.78
N SER A 166 -6.72 -3.01 21.58
CA SER A 166 -8.06 -3.55 21.57
C SER A 166 -8.97 -2.60 20.77
N PHE A 167 -9.77 -3.19 19.88
CA PHE A 167 -10.62 -2.49 18.94
C PHE A 167 -12.08 -2.81 19.22
N ASN A 168 -12.90 -1.78 19.38
CA ASN A 168 -14.36 -1.88 19.28
C ASN A 168 -14.79 -1.15 18.02
N VAL A 169 -14.96 -1.91 16.93
CA VAL A 169 -15.18 -1.36 15.60
C VAL A 169 -16.64 -1.05 15.37
N ALA A 170 -16.93 0.17 14.94
CA ALA A 170 -18.28 0.57 14.53
C ALA A 170 -18.76 -0.29 13.34
N LYS A 171 -20.01 -0.77 13.44
CA LYS A 171 -20.60 -1.68 12.45
C LYS A 171 -20.83 -0.96 11.13
N ASP A 172 -20.10 -1.38 10.10
CA ASP A 172 -20.26 -0.92 8.73
C ASP A 172 -19.85 -2.04 7.75
N PRO A 173 -20.83 -2.84 7.26
CA PRO A 173 -20.57 -3.95 6.34
C PRO A 173 -20.09 -3.52 4.95
N GLU A 174 -20.38 -2.29 4.53
CA GLU A 174 -20.02 -1.79 3.19
C GLU A 174 -18.60 -1.27 3.16
N LYS A 175 -18.04 -0.91 4.33
CA LYS A 175 -16.70 -0.33 4.44
C LYS A 175 -15.85 -1.08 5.48
N PRO A 176 -15.15 -2.15 5.06
CA PRO A 176 -14.34 -2.98 5.96
C PRO A 176 -13.29 -2.17 6.73
N PHE A 177 -13.13 -2.50 8.01
CA PHE A 177 -12.09 -1.98 8.88
C PHE A 177 -10.89 -2.93 8.85
N ILE A 178 -9.70 -2.44 8.50
CA ILE A 178 -8.53 -3.27 8.30
C ILE A 178 -7.40 -2.77 9.21
N VAL A 179 -6.98 -3.63 10.15
CA VAL A 179 -5.78 -3.41 10.95
C VAL A 179 -4.61 -4.09 10.24
N LYS A 180 -3.66 -3.30 9.80
CA LYS A 180 -2.43 -3.76 9.17
C LYS A 180 -1.30 -3.79 10.17
N THR A 181 -0.64 -4.92 10.26
CA THR A 181 0.59 -5.11 11.04
C THR A 181 1.75 -5.53 10.16
N SER A 182 2.90 -5.80 10.72
CA SER A 182 4.08 -6.26 9.96
C SER A 182 3.87 -7.61 9.28
N HIS A 183 2.99 -8.49 9.83
CA HIS A 183 2.87 -9.88 9.38
C HIS A 183 1.42 -10.32 9.17
N MET A 184 0.45 -9.50 9.57
CA MET A 184 -0.95 -9.89 9.60
C MET A 184 -1.84 -8.71 9.25
N ASP A 185 -2.83 -8.95 8.39
CA ASP A 185 -3.95 -8.04 8.14
C ASP A 185 -5.21 -8.63 8.79
N VAL A 186 -5.87 -7.84 9.65
CA VAL A 186 -7.10 -8.23 10.35
C VAL A 186 -8.25 -7.37 9.83
N GLU A 187 -9.23 -8.00 9.16
CA GLU A 187 -10.39 -7.34 8.57
C GLU A 187 -11.64 -7.59 9.41
N ALA A 188 -12.34 -6.51 9.74
CA ALA A 188 -13.51 -6.47 10.60
C ALA A 188 -14.66 -5.64 9.98
N LEU A 189 -15.91 -6.02 10.27
CA LEU A 189 -17.11 -5.31 9.78
C LEU A 189 -17.95 -4.69 10.92
N GLY A 190 -17.50 -4.84 12.17
CA GLY A 190 -18.21 -4.41 13.38
C GLY A 190 -18.07 -5.46 14.46
N THR A 191 -16.90 -5.49 15.11
CA THR A 191 -16.43 -6.57 15.99
C THR A 191 -15.62 -6.00 17.13
N VAL A 192 -15.50 -6.78 18.21
CA VAL A 192 -14.59 -6.50 19.32
C VAL A 192 -13.44 -7.51 19.26
N PHE A 193 -12.21 -7.04 19.12
CA PHE A 193 -11.02 -7.89 19.01
C PHE A 193 -9.76 -7.19 19.49
N ASN A 194 -8.75 -7.98 19.85
CA ASN A 194 -7.42 -7.51 20.23
C ASN A 194 -6.38 -7.94 19.21
N VAL A 195 -5.40 -7.09 18.96
CA VAL A 195 -4.23 -7.40 18.13
C VAL A 195 -2.97 -7.03 18.89
N GLU A 196 -2.06 -8.00 18.99
CA GLU A 196 -0.72 -7.82 19.54
C GLU A 196 0.30 -8.08 18.43
N ALA A 197 1.06 -7.03 18.05
CA ALA A 197 1.99 -7.03 16.93
C ALA A 197 3.18 -6.10 17.19
N TYR A 198 3.91 -6.34 18.28
CA TYR A 198 5.13 -5.60 18.57
C TYR A 198 6.25 -6.00 17.58
N SER A 199 6.98 -5.01 17.09
CA SER A 199 8.07 -5.24 16.11
C SER A 199 9.29 -5.96 16.68
N ASP A 200 9.43 -5.99 18.01
CA ASP A 200 10.45 -6.72 18.76
C ASP A 200 9.98 -8.12 19.21
N SER A 201 8.71 -8.46 18.99
CA SER A 201 8.14 -9.78 19.24
C SER A 201 8.22 -10.68 18.02
N GLU A 202 8.51 -11.94 18.24
CA GLU A 202 8.44 -12.98 17.20
C GLU A 202 6.99 -13.39 16.87
N LEU A 203 6.07 -13.07 17.78
CA LEU A 203 4.67 -13.47 17.68
C LEU A 203 3.80 -12.26 17.33
N THR A 204 2.88 -12.48 16.41
CA THR A 204 1.75 -11.60 16.16
C THR A 204 0.47 -12.37 16.48
N VAL A 205 -0.39 -11.79 17.32
CA VAL A 205 -1.59 -12.46 17.81
C VAL A 205 -2.82 -11.61 17.50
N ALA A 206 -3.87 -12.24 16.99
CA ALA A 206 -5.19 -11.63 16.90
C ALA A 206 -6.20 -12.49 17.65
N THR A 207 -6.93 -11.90 18.58
CA THR A 207 -7.94 -12.57 19.42
C THR A 207 -9.29 -11.92 19.20
N LEU A 208 -10.31 -12.70 18.93
CA LEU A 208 -11.68 -12.22 18.73
C LEU A 208 -12.51 -12.39 20.00
N GLU A 209 -13.13 -11.30 20.45
CA GLU A 209 -14.07 -11.30 21.59
C GLU A 209 -15.51 -11.39 21.12
N GLU A 210 -15.92 -10.56 20.13
CA GLU A 210 -17.28 -10.50 19.64
C GLU A 210 -17.34 -10.29 18.12
N GLY A 211 -18.23 -11.02 17.46
CA GLY A 211 -18.52 -10.88 16.04
C GLY A 211 -17.76 -11.87 15.16
N LYS A 212 -17.11 -11.40 14.10
CA LYS A 212 -16.34 -12.21 13.16
C LYS A 212 -15.24 -11.36 12.52
N VAL A 213 -14.03 -11.87 12.49
CA VAL A 213 -12.91 -11.24 11.78
C VAL A 213 -12.29 -12.19 10.75
N ARG A 214 -11.73 -11.60 9.71
CA ARG A 214 -10.93 -12.28 8.69
C ARG A 214 -9.47 -11.90 8.90
N VAL A 215 -8.63 -12.91 9.05
CA VAL A 215 -7.19 -12.74 9.25
C VAL A 215 -6.46 -13.27 8.04
N SER A 216 -5.58 -12.44 7.46
CA SER A 216 -4.69 -12.80 6.38
C SER A 216 -3.25 -12.58 6.80
N THR A 217 -2.36 -13.50 6.44
CA THR A 217 -0.91 -13.42 6.64
C THR A 217 -0.22 -13.61 5.29
N ASP A 218 1.08 -13.40 5.22
CA ASP A 218 1.86 -13.67 4.01
C ASP A 218 1.68 -15.12 3.50
N LEU A 219 1.36 -16.06 4.41
CA LEU A 219 1.16 -17.48 4.09
C LEU A 219 -0.28 -17.81 3.71
N THR A 220 -1.25 -17.00 4.14
CA THR A 220 -2.68 -17.27 4.00
C THR A 220 -3.40 -16.24 3.13
N ALA A 221 -2.66 -15.44 2.35
CA ALA A 221 -3.23 -14.40 1.50
C ALA A 221 -4.35 -14.92 0.58
N ASP A 222 -4.16 -16.11 -0.01
CA ASP A 222 -5.13 -16.77 -0.90
C ASP A 222 -6.25 -17.52 -0.13
N LYS A 223 -6.04 -17.80 1.15
CA LYS A 223 -7.00 -18.53 1.99
C LYS A 223 -7.04 -17.95 3.40
N PRO A 224 -7.72 -16.81 3.60
CA PRO A 224 -7.78 -16.15 4.90
C PRO A 224 -8.47 -17.01 5.96
N ILE A 225 -8.03 -16.85 7.20
CA ILE A 225 -8.59 -17.53 8.37
C ILE A 225 -9.77 -16.70 8.88
N ILE A 226 -10.88 -17.33 9.19
CA ILE A 226 -12.03 -16.70 9.82
C ILE A 226 -12.04 -17.09 11.29
N LEU A 227 -11.99 -16.10 12.18
CA LEU A 227 -12.13 -16.30 13.62
C LEU A 227 -13.57 -16.13 14.05
N HIS A 228 -13.98 -16.98 14.99
CA HIS A 228 -15.21 -16.87 15.77
C HIS A 228 -14.91 -16.39 17.20
N PRO A 229 -15.90 -15.94 17.95
CA PRO A 229 -15.70 -15.50 19.32
C PRO A 229 -14.93 -16.53 20.16
N ASP A 230 -14.03 -16.03 21.01
CA ASP A 230 -13.11 -16.81 21.87
C ASP A 230 -12.02 -17.56 21.09
N GLU A 231 -11.87 -17.33 19.77
CA GLU A 231 -10.78 -17.87 18.99
C GLU A 231 -9.65 -16.85 18.82
N GLN A 232 -8.43 -17.36 18.68
CA GLN A 232 -7.26 -16.57 18.36
C GLN A 232 -6.43 -17.21 17.26
N VAL A 233 -5.71 -16.39 16.53
CA VAL A 233 -4.66 -16.81 15.61
C VAL A 233 -3.33 -16.26 16.10
N VAL A 234 -2.31 -17.11 16.07
CA VAL A 234 -0.93 -16.77 16.43
C VAL A 234 -0.06 -17.01 15.20
N TYR A 235 0.60 -15.97 14.76
CA TYR A 235 1.60 -16.05 13.69
C TYR A 235 3.00 -15.93 14.30
N ASN A 236 3.86 -16.89 14.00
CA ASN A 236 5.27 -16.85 14.40
C ASN A 236 6.14 -16.45 13.20
N SER A 237 6.78 -15.30 13.29
CA SER A 237 7.58 -14.72 12.20
C SER A 237 8.87 -15.49 11.92
N LEU A 238 9.45 -16.18 12.91
CA LEU A 238 10.65 -17.02 12.75
C LEU A 238 10.32 -18.35 12.07
N LEU A 239 9.24 -18.99 12.55
CA LEU A 239 8.82 -20.30 12.03
C LEU A 239 7.99 -20.18 10.75
N ARG A 240 7.47 -18.99 10.45
CA ARG A 240 6.51 -18.72 9.38
C ARG A 240 5.30 -19.67 9.45
N THR A 241 4.73 -19.80 10.63
CA THR A 241 3.56 -20.67 10.91
C THR A 241 2.50 -19.92 11.69
#